data_a9487a9d19c53ed8088fa84b1e17899d
#
_entry.id   a9487a9d19c53ed8088fa84b1e17899d
#
_cell.length_a   1.000
_cell.length_b   1.000
_cell.length_c   1.000
_cell.angle_alpha   90.00
_cell.angle_beta   90.00
_cell.angle_gamma   90.00
#
_symmetry.space_group_name_H-M   'P 1'
#
loop_
_entity.id
_entity.type
_entity.pdbx_description
1 polymer ?
#
loop_
_entity_poly.entity_id
_entity_poly.type
_entity_poly.pdbx_seq_one_letter_code
_entity_poly.pdbx_strand_id
1 'polypeptide(L)'
;MIRLFDIQNGKVTASEHCYTLKFLKDIMDAYPLEHLQIYAYLFYMTCPNPDLNPFFDVPETEKEEIILREIDADFSLDDDLIANGIKMCEKLYQTPTYRAYMGIKAMLDRLAKYMETTEIEHGRDGNITALVNAAAKFESIRQSFKGTLRDLEEEQQSQVRGGQNLAYDQ
;
A
#
# COMPACT_ATOMS: atom_id res chain seq x y z
N MET A 1 7.21 8.75 -2.56
CA MET A 1 6.51 8.26 -1.34
C MET A 1 7.38 8.52 -0.12
N ILE A 2 6.83 9.03 0.98
CA ILE A 2 7.60 9.31 2.21
C ILE A 2 8.04 7.98 2.84
N ARG A 3 9.31 7.85 3.19
CA ARG A 3 9.84 6.70 3.92
C ARG A 3 9.62 6.91 5.41
N LEU A 4 8.44 6.51 5.91
CA LEU A 4 8.06 6.70 7.30
C LEU A 4 8.90 5.86 8.28
N PHE A 5 9.33 4.68 7.85
CA PHE A 5 10.10 3.73 8.67
C PHE A 5 11.32 3.26 7.90
N ASP A 6 12.37 2.89 8.61
CA ASP A 6 13.54 2.25 8.05
C ASP A 6 13.42 0.72 8.14
N ILE A 7 14.10 0.02 7.24
CA ILE A 7 14.21 -1.44 7.26
C ILE A 7 15.67 -1.80 7.40
N GLN A 8 16.02 -2.45 8.49
CA GLN A 8 17.36 -2.93 8.77
C GLN A 8 17.32 -4.44 9.05
N ASN A 9 18.09 -5.20 8.28
CA ASN A 9 18.14 -6.66 8.41
C ASN A 9 16.75 -7.35 8.33
N GLY A 10 15.85 -6.84 7.46
CA GLY A 10 14.49 -7.33 7.30
C GLY A 10 13.51 -6.96 8.42
N LYS A 11 13.93 -6.12 9.39
CA LYS A 11 13.07 -5.62 10.47
C LYS A 11 12.79 -4.15 10.30
N VAL A 12 11.56 -3.76 10.62
CA VAL A 12 11.17 -2.35 10.65
C VAL A 12 11.81 -1.67 11.86
N THR A 13 12.39 -0.51 11.64
CA THR A 13 13.06 0.31 12.67
C THR A 13 12.60 1.75 12.59
N ALA A 14 12.85 2.52 13.67
CA ALA A 14 12.51 3.92 13.71
C ALA A 14 13.35 4.72 12.69
N SER A 15 12.69 5.55 11.88
CA SER A 15 13.30 6.56 11.03
C SER A 15 13.36 7.93 11.73
N GLU A 16 13.97 8.94 11.12
CA GLU A 16 13.93 10.33 11.61
C GLU A 16 12.47 10.86 11.72
N HIS A 17 11.56 10.37 10.91
CA HIS A 17 10.15 10.76 10.97
C HIS A 17 9.46 10.30 12.24
N CYS A 18 9.91 9.21 12.87
CA CYS A 18 9.38 8.73 14.15
C CYS A 18 9.59 9.72 15.28
N TYR A 19 10.62 10.56 15.19
CA TYR A 19 10.93 11.59 16.18
C TYR A 19 10.30 12.96 15.87
N THR A 20 9.92 13.21 14.62
CA THR A 20 9.41 14.50 14.14
C THR A 20 7.91 14.51 13.97
N LEU A 21 7.30 13.40 13.54
CA LEU A 21 5.86 13.28 13.37
C LEU A 21 5.19 12.98 14.72
N LYS A 22 4.33 13.90 15.15
CA LYS A 22 3.70 13.85 16.47
C LYS A 22 3.03 12.50 16.76
N PHE A 23 2.25 11.95 15.84
CA PHE A 23 1.53 10.70 16.07
C PHE A 23 2.45 9.49 16.28
N LEU A 24 3.63 9.45 15.62
CA LEU A 24 4.63 8.39 15.84
C LEU A 24 5.35 8.59 17.16
N LYS A 25 5.67 9.84 17.50
CA LYS A 25 6.27 10.18 18.78
C LYS A 25 5.33 9.85 19.95
N ASP A 26 4.05 10.17 19.84
CA ASP A 26 3.04 9.85 20.87
C ASP A 26 2.98 8.32 21.11
N ILE A 27 3.08 7.49 20.06
CA ILE A 27 3.17 6.02 20.16
C ILE A 27 4.46 5.61 20.89
N MET A 28 5.60 6.18 20.52
CA MET A 28 6.88 5.86 21.17
C MET A 28 6.89 6.23 22.65
N ASP A 29 6.29 7.36 23.00
CA ASP A 29 6.22 7.84 24.39
C ASP A 29 5.23 6.98 25.23
N ALA A 30 4.13 6.51 24.63
CA ALA A 30 3.13 5.68 25.29
C ALA A 30 3.57 4.20 25.42
N TYR A 31 4.31 3.68 24.43
CA TYR A 31 4.74 2.28 24.33
C TYR A 31 6.26 2.14 24.20
N PRO A 32 7.03 2.50 25.23
CA PRO A 32 8.50 2.57 25.12
C PRO A 32 9.17 1.22 24.84
N LEU A 33 8.53 0.10 25.16
CA LEU A 33 9.05 -1.26 24.91
C LEU A 33 8.52 -1.84 23.60
N GLU A 34 7.26 -1.57 23.27
CA GLU A 34 6.52 -2.18 22.14
C GLU A 34 6.50 -1.31 20.88
N HIS A 35 6.96 -0.06 20.94
CA HIS A 35 6.83 0.89 19.81
C HIS A 35 7.41 0.37 18.50
N LEU A 36 8.47 -0.45 18.53
CA LEU A 36 9.03 -1.03 17.30
C LEU A 36 8.11 -2.09 16.69
N GLN A 37 7.40 -2.89 17.50
CA GLN A 37 6.39 -3.82 17.03
C GLN A 37 5.20 -3.06 16.44
N ILE A 38 4.74 -1.99 17.12
CA ILE A 38 3.68 -1.11 16.63
C ILE A 38 4.07 -0.46 15.30
N TYR A 39 5.31 0.03 15.16
CA TYR A 39 5.81 0.58 13.90
C TYR A 39 5.85 -0.46 12.78
N ALA A 40 6.24 -1.71 13.09
CA ALA A 40 6.19 -2.80 12.13
C ALA A 40 4.74 -3.10 11.70
N TYR A 41 3.81 -3.11 12.65
CA TYR A 41 2.39 -3.27 12.37
C TYR A 41 1.87 -2.15 11.45
N LEU A 42 2.10 -0.88 11.79
CA LEU A 42 1.71 0.27 10.97
C LEU A 42 2.31 0.18 9.56
N PHE A 43 3.59 -0.18 9.46
CA PHE A 43 4.27 -0.33 8.18
C PHE A 43 3.64 -1.42 7.33
N TYR A 44 3.47 -2.63 7.85
CA TYR A 44 2.96 -3.76 7.09
C TYR A 44 1.47 -3.60 6.72
N MET A 45 0.69 -2.93 7.57
CA MET A 45 -0.71 -2.61 7.24
C MET A 45 -0.82 -1.57 6.12
N THR A 46 0.04 -0.55 6.11
CA THR A 46 -0.19 0.66 5.31
C THR A 46 0.79 0.89 4.16
N CYS A 47 1.99 0.28 4.19
CA CYS A 47 3.00 0.48 3.16
C CYS A 47 2.55 -0.09 1.81
N PRO A 48 2.40 0.76 0.78
CA PRO A 48 1.92 0.34 -0.53
C PRO A 48 3.02 -0.16 -1.48
N ASN A 49 4.24 -0.35 -0.98
CA ASN A 49 5.35 -0.84 -1.79
C ASN A 49 5.47 -2.36 -1.67
N PRO A 50 5.16 -3.14 -2.75
CA PRO A 50 5.25 -4.60 -2.72
C PRO A 50 6.67 -5.12 -2.48
N ASP A 51 7.72 -4.39 -2.90
CA ASP A 51 9.12 -4.79 -2.69
C ASP A 51 9.55 -4.70 -1.23
N LEU A 52 8.89 -3.84 -0.44
CA LEU A 52 9.20 -3.59 0.96
C LEU A 52 8.20 -4.23 1.92
N ASN A 53 6.97 -4.46 1.46
CA ASN A 53 5.89 -4.99 2.26
C ASN A 53 5.51 -6.42 1.80
N PRO A 54 6.00 -7.46 2.46
CA PRO A 54 5.70 -8.84 2.08
C PRO A 54 4.22 -9.21 2.21
N PHE A 55 3.44 -8.40 2.94
CA PHE A 55 1.99 -8.60 3.13
C PHE A 55 1.14 -7.74 2.18
N PHE A 56 1.75 -7.15 1.14
CA PHE A 56 1.03 -6.25 0.23
C PHE A 56 -0.14 -6.93 -0.49
N ASP A 57 0.04 -8.16 -0.94
CA ASP A 57 -0.98 -8.92 -1.68
C ASP A 57 -1.89 -9.79 -0.79
N VAL A 58 -1.71 -9.75 0.53
CA VAL A 58 -2.57 -10.47 1.47
C VAL A 58 -3.94 -9.80 1.53
N PRO A 59 -5.06 -10.59 1.47
CA PRO A 59 -6.40 -10.06 1.62
C PRO A 59 -6.58 -9.30 2.94
N GLU A 60 -7.26 -8.15 2.91
CA GLU A 60 -7.47 -7.28 4.09
C GLU A 60 -8.11 -8.03 5.27
N THR A 61 -8.97 -9.01 4.99
CA THR A 61 -9.66 -9.82 6.01
C THR A 61 -8.74 -10.72 6.83
N GLU A 62 -7.56 -11.07 6.29
CA GLU A 62 -6.60 -11.99 6.91
C GLU A 62 -5.29 -11.28 7.29
N LYS A 63 -5.06 -10.11 6.70
CA LYS A 63 -3.81 -9.38 6.79
C LYS A 63 -3.42 -9.02 8.21
N GLU A 64 -4.38 -8.51 8.97
CA GLU A 64 -4.16 -8.10 10.36
C GLU A 64 -3.68 -9.27 11.22
N GLU A 65 -4.39 -10.40 11.19
CA GLU A 65 -4.03 -11.59 11.98
C GLU A 65 -2.65 -12.14 11.60
N ILE A 66 -2.36 -12.19 10.30
CA ILE A 66 -1.06 -12.68 9.80
C ILE A 66 0.08 -11.77 10.26
N ILE A 67 -0.08 -10.44 10.16
CA ILE A 67 0.94 -9.48 10.60
C ILE A 67 1.19 -9.58 12.11
N LEU A 68 0.13 -9.59 12.93
CA LEU A 68 0.25 -9.68 14.39
C LEU A 68 1.02 -10.93 14.83
N ARG A 69 0.74 -12.05 14.18
CA ARG A 69 1.46 -13.30 14.44
C ARG A 69 2.93 -13.22 14.02
N GLU A 70 3.24 -12.59 12.88
CA GLU A 70 4.60 -12.50 12.35
C GLU A 70 5.49 -11.57 13.20
N ILE A 71 4.92 -10.48 13.74
CA ILE A 71 5.66 -9.53 14.57
C ILE A 71 5.68 -9.93 16.05
N ASP A 72 5.04 -11.05 16.42
CA ASP A 72 4.90 -11.50 17.82
C ASP A 72 4.33 -10.38 18.71
N ALA A 73 3.18 -9.85 18.31
CA ALA A 73 2.59 -8.65 18.88
C ALA A 73 2.18 -8.83 20.35
N ASP A 74 2.63 -7.94 21.19
CA ASP A 74 2.32 -7.89 22.65
C ASP A 74 1.60 -6.58 23.04
N PHE A 75 0.77 -6.05 22.13
CA PHE A 75 0.00 -4.83 22.36
C PHE A 75 -1.47 -5.00 21.93
N SER A 76 -2.36 -4.16 22.51
CA SER A 76 -3.78 -4.16 22.15
C SER A 76 -4.05 -3.27 20.95
N LEU A 77 -4.84 -3.76 19.99
CA LEU A 77 -5.30 -2.99 18.82
C LEU A 77 -6.43 -2.00 19.12
N ASP A 78 -7.13 -2.16 20.26
CA ASP A 78 -8.25 -1.31 20.67
C ASP A 78 -7.79 0.07 21.18
N ASP A 79 -6.55 0.48 20.86
CA ASP A 79 -5.98 1.76 21.28
C ASP A 79 -6.16 2.83 20.19
N ASP A 80 -6.71 3.97 20.60
CA ASP A 80 -6.92 5.13 19.73
C ASP A 80 -5.63 5.66 19.08
N LEU A 81 -4.47 5.53 19.75
CA LEU A 81 -3.18 5.95 19.20
C LEU A 81 -2.78 5.08 18.01
N ILE A 82 -2.97 3.77 18.11
CA ILE A 82 -2.65 2.83 17.03
C ILE A 82 -3.61 3.02 15.85
N ALA A 83 -4.91 3.14 16.13
CA ALA A 83 -5.91 3.41 15.10
C ALA A 83 -5.67 4.75 14.37
N ASN A 84 -5.28 5.80 15.11
CA ASN A 84 -4.87 7.07 14.54
C ASN A 84 -3.57 6.93 13.73
N GLY A 85 -2.62 6.14 14.22
CA GLY A 85 -1.37 5.81 13.54
C GLY A 85 -1.60 5.25 12.14
N ILE A 86 -2.50 4.26 12.01
CA ILE A 86 -2.90 3.68 10.71
C ILE A 86 -3.43 4.77 9.77
N LYS A 87 -4.43 5.54 10.21
CA LYS A 87 -5.04 6.61 9.40
C LYS A 87 -4.01 7.64 8.92
N MET A 88 -3.07 8.00 9.77
CA MET A 88 -2.04 8.98 9.43
C MET A 88 -1.00 8.40 8.46
N CYS A 89 -0.57 7.16 8.64
CA CYS A 89 0.32 6.47 7.70
C CYS A 89 -0.34 6.33 6.33
N GLU A 90 -1.58 5.85 6.25
CA GLU A 90 -2.34 5.77 5.00
C GLU A 90 -2.41 7.11 4.29
N LYS A 91 -2.75 8.18 5.01
CA LYS A 91 -2.83 9.54 4.45
C LYS A 91 -1.49 10.00 3.86
N LEU A 92 -0.38 9.69 4.53
CA LEU A 92 0.96 10.07 4.08
C LEU A 92 1.43 9.23 2.89
N TYR A 93 1.01 7.98 2.79
CA TYR A 93 1.30 7.11 1.66
C TYR A 93 0.40 7.37 0.44
N GLN A 94 -0.76 8.01 0.60
CA GLN A 94 -1.71 8.30 -0.48
C GLN A 94 -1.24 9.43 -1.40
N THR A 95 -0.16 9.21 -2.16
CA THR A 95 0.24 10.11 -3.24
C THR A 95 -0.77 10.07 -4.40
N PRO A 96 -0.83 11.12 -5.25
CA PRO A 96 -1.67 11.10 -6.46
C PRO A 96 -1.39 9.88 -7.36
N THR A 97 -0.12 9.52 -7.54
CA THR A 97 0.32 8.36 -8.32
C THR A 97 -0.20 7.05 -7.71
N TYR A 98 -0.06 6.88 -6.39
CA TYR A 98 -0.61 5.71 -5.70
C TYR A 98 -2.13 5.62 -5.81
N ARG A 99 -2.85 6.73 -5.66
CA ARG A 99 -4.32 6.74 -5.83
C ARG A 99 -4.74 6.38 -7.25
N ALA A 100 -4.01 6.87 -8.27
CA ALA A 100 -4.25 6.50 -9.65
C ALA A 100 -4.02 4.99 -9.88
N TYR A 101 -2.91 4.45 -9.36
CA TYR A 101 -2.61 3.02 -9.41
C TYR A 101 -3.74 2.17 -8.81
N MET A 102 -4.16 2.48 -7.57
CA MET A 102 -5.24 1.75 -6.90
C MET A 102 -6.58 1.87 -7.63
N GLY A 103 -6.90 3.05 -8.18
CA GLY A 103 -8.11 3.25 -8.97
C GLY A 103 -8.13 2.40 -10.25
N ILE A 104 -7.02 2.33 -10.98
CA ILE A 104 -6.90 1.52 -12.19
C ILE A 104 -6.92 0.02 -11.84
N LYS A 105 -6.24 -0.41 -10.78
CA LYS A 105 -6.28 -1.79 -10.27
C LYS A 105 -7.72 -2.22 -10.00
N ALA A 106 -8.45 -1.45 -9.19
CA ALA A 106 -9.86 -1.74 -8.88
C ALA A 106 -10.77 -1.78 -10.12
N MET A 107 -10.49 -0.97 -11.13
CA MET A 107 -11.24 -0.99 -12.39
C MET A 107 -10.93 -2.25 -13.20
N LEU A 108 -9.67 -2.69 -13.27
CA LEU A 108 -9.28 -3.94 -13.93
C LEU A 108 -9.94 -5.15 -13.28
N ASP A 109 -9.95 -5.22 -11.94
CA ASP A 109 -10.57 -6.32 -11.19
C ASP A 109 -12.08 -6.39 -11.47
N ARG A 110 -12.77 -5.23 -11.51
CA ARG A 110 -14.20 -5.18 -11.84
C ARG A 110 -14.48 -5.62 -13.27
N LEU A 111 -13.65 -5.21 -14.24
CA LEU A 111 -13.80 -5.62 -15.64
C LEU A 111 -13.51 -7.11 -15.83
N ALA A 112 -12.46 -7.62 -15.19
CA ALA A 112 -12.14 -9.05 -15.21
C ALA A 112 -13.32 -9.86 -14.66
N LYS A 113 -13.84 -9.49 -13.48
CA LYS A 113 -15.00 -10.13 -12.88
C LYS A 113 -16.25 -10.05 -13.78
N TYR A 114 -16.50 -8.90 -14.38
CA TYR A 114 -17.61 -8.74 -15.33
C TYR A 114 -17.49 -9.70 -16.52
N MET A 115 -16.31 -9.81 -17.14
CA MET A 115 -16.07 -10.72 -18.27
C MET A 115 -16.16 -12.19 -17.86
N GLU A 116 -15.75 -12.55 -16.65
CA GLU A 116 -15.79 -13.91 -16.12
C GLU A 116 -17.23 -14.37 -15.82
N THR A 117 -18.04 -13.48 -15.24
CA THR A 117 -19.38 -13.84 -14.74
C THR A 117 -20.51 -13.59 -15.74
N THR A 118 -20.25 -12.85 -16.83
CA THR A 118 -21.29 -12.52 -17.81
C THR A 118 -21.47 -13.65 -18.82
N GLU A 119 -22.64 -14.27 -18.83
CA GLU A 119 -23.01 -15.26 -19.85
C GLU A 119 -23.15 -14.63 -21.22
N ILE A 120 -22.77 -15.38 -22.27
CA ILE A 120 -22.87 -14.91 -23.65
C ILE A 120 -24.30 -15.10 -24.16
N GLU A 121 -24.99 -13.99 -24.43
CA GLU A 121 -26.31 -13.98 -25.01
C GLU A 121 -26.23 -13.74 -26.51
N HIS A 122 -26.84 -14.66 -27.30
CA HIS A 122 -26.88 -14.58 -28.75
C HIS A 122 -28.17 -13.92 -29.21
N GLY A 123 -28.11 -13.19 -30.34
CA GLY A 123 -29.28 -12.61 -30.96
C GLY A 123 -29.15 -11.08 -31.17
N ARG A 124 -30.25 -10.48 -31.65
CA ARG A 124 -30.29 -9.05 -31.99
C ARG A 124 -30.09 -8.15 -30.78
N ASP A 125 -30.56 -8.60 -29.62
CA ASP A 125 -30.46 -7.91 -28.33
C ASP A 125 -29.38 -8.53 -27.38
N GLY A 126 -28.51 -9.38 -27.95
CA GLY A 126 -27.46 -10.06 -27.23
C GLY A 126 -26.29 -9.13 -26.80
N ASN A 127 -25.47 -9.60 -25.84
CA ASN A 127 -24.41 -8.83 -25.20
C ASN A 127 -23.01 -9.01 -25.83
N ILE A 128 -22.87 -9.75 -26.95
CA ILE A 128 -21.56 -10.05 -27.55
C ILE A 128 -20.78 -8.77 -27.88
N THR A 129 -21.44 -7.75 -28.46
CA THR A 129 -20.78 -6.48 -28.80
C THR A 129 -20.28 -5.76 -27.51
N ALA A 130 -21.05 -5.80 -26.44
CA ALA A 130 -20.67 -5.22 -25.18
C ALA A 130 -19.45 -5.93 -24.56
N LEU A 131 -19.42 -7.27 -24.61
CA LEU A 131 -18.29 -8.08 -24.14
C LEU A 131 -17.03 -7.86 -24.97
N VAL A 132 -17.14 -7.79 -26.32
CA VAL A 132 -15.99 -7.48 -27.20
C VAL A 132 -15.44 -6.08 -26.89
N ASN A 133 -16.32 -5.08 -26.71
CA ASN A 133 -15.90 -3.73 -26.34
C ASN A 133 -15.26 -3.68 -24.95
N ALA A 134 -15.77 -4.45 -23.98
CA ALA A 134 -15.16 -4.56 -22.65
C ALA A 134 -13.77 -5.19 -22.74
N ALA A 135 -13.59 -6.26 -23.52
CA ALA A 135 -12.29 -6.91 -23.72
C ALA A 135 -11.29 -5.97 -24.42
N ALA A 136 -11.71 -5.21 -25.43
CA ALA A 136 -10.85 -4.23 -26.09
C ALA A 136 -10.42 -3.10 -25.13
N LYS A 137 -11.34 -2.61 -24.30
CA LYS A 137 -11.03 -1.59 -23.26
C LYS A 137 -10.12 -2.15 -22.16
N PHE A 138 -10.28 -3.42 -21.80
CA PHE A 138 -9.44 -4.09 -20.80
C PHE A 138 -7.96 -4.00 -21.17
N GLU A 139 -7.60 -4.27 -22.43
CA GLU A 139 -6.20 -4.16 -22.85
C GLU A 139 -5.65 -2.73 -22.76
N SER A 140 -6.45 -1.73 -23.16
CA SER A 140 -6.06 -0.32 -23.03
C SER A 140 -5.84 0.07 -21.56
N ILE A 141 -6.72 -0.35 -20.66
CA ILE A 141 -6.61 -0.08 -19.23
C ILE A 141 -5.41 -0.83 -18.64
N ARG A 142 -5.15 -2.06 -19.07
CA ARG A 142 -3.97 -2.85 -18.67
C ARG A 142 -2.66 -2.16 -19.05
N GLN A 143 -2.59 -1.52 -20.22
CA GLN A 143 -1.43 -0.73 -20.61
C GLN A 143 -1.28 0.52 -19.72
N SER A 144 -2.38 1.22 -19.41
CA SER A 144 -2.36 2.34 -18.47
C SER A 144 -1.94 1.91 -17.06
N PHE A 145 -2.37 0.73 -16.61
CA PHE A 145 -1.96 0.14 -15.33
C PHE A 145 -0.44 -0.07 -15.26
N LYS A 146 0.14 -0.66 -16.32
CA LYS A 146 1.60 -0.85 -16.40
C LYS A 146 2.36 0.47 -16.36
N GLY A 147 1.85 1.50 -17.04
CA GLY A 147 2.43 2.85 -17.00
C GLY A 147 2.40 3.42 -15.59
N THR A 148 1.24 3.37 -14.94
CA THR A 148 1.08 3.91 -13.57
C THR A 148 1.90 3.13 -12.54
N LEU A 149 2.04 1.82 -12.70
CA LEU A 149 2.92 1.01 -11.84
C LEU A 149 4.38 1.45 -11.98
N ARG A 150 4.84 1.64 -13.21
CA ARG A 150 6.19 2.14 -13.47
C ARG A 150 6.42 3.54 -12.87
N ASP A 151 5.46 4.46 -13.03
CA ASP A 151 5.53 5.79 -12.44
C ASP A 151 5.61 5.72 -10.90
N LEU A 152 4.88 4.77 -10.28
CA LEU A 152 4.93 4.52 -8.85
C LEU A 152 6.30 3.98 -8.40
N GLU A 153 6.88 3.03 -9.14
CA GLU A 153 8.21 2.49 -8.90
C GLU A 153 9.29 3.58 -9.04
N GLU A 154 9.21 4.43 -10.07
CA GLU A 154 10.13 5.55 -10.29
C GLU A 154 10.01 6.60 -9.16
N GLU A 155 8.80 6.92 -8.71
CA GLU A 155 8.56 7.79 -7.55
C GLU A 155 9.20 7.22 -6.27
N GLN A 156 9.10 5.92 -6.06
CA GLN A 156 9.70 5.25 -4.90
C GLN A 156 11.23 5.25 -4.97
N GLN A 157 11.82 4.96 -6.15
CA GLN A 157 13.27 4.95 -6.34
C GLN A 157 13.90 6.33 -6.23
N SER A 158 13.23 7.37 -6.72
CA SER A 158 13.74 8.75 -6.66
C SER A 158 13.90 9.24 -5.23
N GLN A 159 13.03 8.81 -4.32
CA GLN A 159 13.09 9.19 -2.90
C GLN A 159 14.19 8.45 -2.14
N VAL A 160 14.50 7.21 -2.52
CA VAL A 160 15.65 6.48 -1.94
C VAL A 160 16.97 7.15 -2.33
N ARG A 161 17.08 7.72 -3.55
CA ARG A 161 18.29 8.41 -4.02
C ARG A 161 18.42 9.83 -3.44
N GLY A 162 17.34 10.53 -3.20
CA GLY A 162 17.35 11.90 -2.64
C GLY A 162 17.85 11.95 -1.19
N GLY A 163 17.67 10.91 -0.41
CA GLY A 163 18.18 10.80 0.96
C GLY A 163 19.70 10.59 1.05
N GLN A 164 20.34 10.10 -0.02
CA GLN A 164 21.81 9.91 -0.03
C GLN A 164 22.59 11.14 -0.49
N ASN A 165 21.98 12.08 -1.22
CA ASN A 165 22.70 13.24 -1.77
C ASN A 165 22.83 14.42 -0.77
N LEU A 166 22.09 14.42 0.32
CA LEU A 166 22.18 15.48 1.35
C LEU A 166 23.34 15.28 2.35
N ALA A 167 23.99 14.12 2.34
CA ALA A 167 25.08 13.79 3.27
C ALA A 167 26.50 14.17 2.77
N TYR A 168 26.65 14.65 1.52
CA TYR A 168 27.96 14.91 0.92
C TYR A 168 28.24 16.38 0.55
N ASP A 169 27.30 17.32 0.83
CA ASP A 169 27.49 18.75 0.59
C ASP A 169 27.58 19.58 1.89
N GLN A 170 28.33 19.07 2.86
CA GLN A 170 28.83 19.88 4.01
C GLN A 170 30.33 19.72 4.18
#